data_2f49e029d6c7c4a7b169dc60032d5d59
#
_entry.id   2f49e029d6c7c4a7b169dc60032d5d59
#
_cell.length_a   1.000
_cell.length_b   1.000
_cell.length_c   1.000
_cell.angle_alpha   90.00
_cell.angle_beta   90.00
_cell.angle_gamma   90.00
#
_symmetry.space_group_name_H-M   'P 1'
#
loop_
_entity.id
_entity.type
_entity.pdbx_description
1 polymer ?
#
loop_
_entity_poly.entity_id
_entity_poly.type
_entity_poly.pdbx_seq_one_letter_code
_entity_poly.pdbx_strand_id
1 'polypeptide(L)'
;MNNNEKQKSCAMCHAYLFEGDDVVYCPECGAPHHRECYNSLGHCALESTHGTDMQYDKLKEAEKKNEQKTAAENIKNDDCYTPGDEVFANFPPMDFLGGVAPDEIIEDGVTAKEARNFVISNTVRYIPKFTQISKDEKTSWNFMAFFFPTEWLFSRKMYNHGFVFGIFMLISDLLALPFQQTILNLGYYDIKSYAEIPDFLVESIADGGIHYGVLIALFLGAVISFTLRLVAAFLGDYWYRQHVITKVKDIKLNSDNIADDFKKQGGVNLFLFLIVLLVMQYLPSIIFMFIRG
;
A
#
# COMPACT_ATOMS: atom_id res chain seq x y z
N MET A 1 -15.21 19.23 -3.95
CA MET A 1 -14.52 20.16 -4.88
C MET A 1 -13.95 19.28 -5.98
N ASN A 2 -14.48 19.43 -7.21
CA ASN A 2 -14.15 18.55 -8.33
C ASN A 2 -12.78 18.93 -8.93
N ASN A 3 -11.76 18.14 -8.67
CA ASN A 3 -10.40 18.32 -9.21
C ASN A 3 -10.21 17.74 -10.63
N ASN A 4 -11.23 17.80 -11.48
CA ASN A 4 -11.14 17.31 -12.86
C ASN A 4 -11.28 18.44 -13.91
N GLU A 5 -10.94 19.68 -13.57
CA GLU A 5 -10.66 20.66 -14.60
C GLU A 5 -9.18 20.53 -14.97
N LYS A 6 -8.90 19.85 -16.13
CA LYS A 6 -7.60 19.95 -16.80
C LYS A 6 -7.15 21.41 -16.73
N GLN A 7 -6.00 21.66 -16.10
CA GLN A 7 -5.42 22.98 -15.91
C GLN A 7 -5.44 23.75 -17.24
N LYS A 8 -6.20 24.83 -17.29
CA LYS A 8 -6.31 25.67 -18.48
C LYS A 8 -5.08 26.56 -18.54
N SER A 9 -4.45 26.69 -19.68
CA SER A 9 -3.36 27.63 -19.94
C SER A 9 -3.81 28.74 -20.90
N CYS A 10 -3.26 29.93 -20.73
CA CYS A 10 -3.50 31.05 -21.63
C CYS A 10 -3.00 30.73 -23.03
N ALA A 11 -3.84 30.93 -24.05
CA ALA A 11 -3.50 30.61 -25.44
C ALA A 11 -2.37 31.49 -26.02
N MET A 12 -2.08 32.65 -25.41
CA MET A 12 -1.03 33.55 -25.84
C MET A 12 0.29 33.29 -25.16
N CYS A 13 0.33 33.33 -23.80
CA CYS A 13 1.58 33.25 -23.03
C CYS A 13 1.87 31.84 -22.51
N HIS A 14 0.95 30.90 -22.70
CA HIS A 14 1.03 29.48 -22.23
C HIS A 14 1.15 29.29 -20.73
N ALA A 15 1.05 30.38 -19.92
CA ALA A 15 1.03 30.28 -18.46
C ALA A 15 -0.30 29.70 -17.96
N TYR A 16 -0.26 29.01 -16.83
CA TYR A 16 -1.45 28.47 -16.18
C TYR A 16 -2.38 29.57 -15.72
N LEU A 17 -3.68 29.30 -15.82
CA LEU A 17 -4.76 30.14 -15.35
C LEU A 17 -5.25 29.62 -14.02
N PHE A 18 -5.01 30.40 -12.95
CA PHE A 18 -5.40 30.04 -11.58
C PHE A 18 -6.81 30.52 -11.26
N GLU A 19 -7.39 29.94 -10.21
CA GLU A 19 -8.66 30.39 -9.66
C GLU A 19 -8.45 31.80 -9.06
N GLY A 20 -9.08 32.81 -9.67
CA GLY A 20 -8.88 34.24 -9.31
C GLY A 20 -8.18 35.08 -10.38
N ASP A 21 -7.61 34.48 -11.42
CA ASP A 21 -7.06 35.22 -12.56
C ASP A 21 -8.19 35.86 -13.38
N ASP A 22 -7.93 37.07 -13.93
CA ASP A 22 -8.85 37.73 -14.82
C ASP A 22 -8.75 37.11 -16.23
N VAL A 23 -9.63 36.14 -16.49
CA VAL A 23 -9.63 35.32 -17.70
C VAL A 23 -10.72 35.76 -18.66
N VAL A 24 -10.37 35.87 -19.96
CA VAL A 24 -11.29 36.12 -21.09
C VAL A 24 -11.27 34.89 -21.98
N TYR A 25 -12.45 34.47 -22.39
CA TYR A 25 -12.62 33.41 -23.40
C TYR A 25 -12.92 34.00 -24.76
N CYS A 26 -12.24 33.48 -25.80
CA CYS A 26 -12.56 33.89 -27.18
C CYS A 26 -14.02 33.52 -27.51
N PRO A 27 -14.84 34.49 -28.04
CA PRO A 27 -16.24 34.20 -28.34
C PRO A 27 -16.44 33.21 -29.51
N GLU A 28 -15.43 33.02 -30.37
CA GLU A 28 -15.52 32.15 -31.55
C GLU A 28 -15.03 30.72 -31.30
N CYS A 29 -13.93 30.55 -30.52
CA CYS A 29 -13.33 29.22 -30.33
C CYS A 29 -13.27 28.79 -28.87
N GLY A 30 -13.68 29.63 -27.91
CA GLY A 30 -13.66 29.30 -26.49
C GLY A 30 -12.26 29.24 -25.88
N ALA A 31 -11.19 29.60 -26.57
CA ALA A 31 -9.81 29.57 -26.04
C ALA A 31 -9.63 30.57 -24.89
N PRO A 32 -9.04 30.15 -23.75
CA PRO A 32 -8.85 31.03 -22.60
C PRO A 32 -7.59 31.89 -22.75
N HIS A 33 -7.69 33.15 -22.29
CA HIS A 33 -6.60 34.13 -22.28
C HIS A 33 -6.63 34.90 -20.97
N HIS A 34 -5.48 35.36 -20.45
CA HIS A 34 -5.47 36.46 -19.48
C HIS A 34 -6.05 37.70 -20.19
N ARG A 35 -6.82 38.51 -19.47
CA ARG A 35 -7.41 39.75 -20.06
C ARG A 35 -6.33 40.67 -20.60
N GLU A 36 -5.20 40.80 -19.89
CA GLU A 36 -4.08 41.61 -20.37
C GLU A 36 -3.47 41.07 -21.67
N CYS A 37 -3.33 39.75 -21.79
CA CYS A 37 -2.84 39.11 -23.00
C CYS A 37 -3.78 39.28 -24.16
N TYR A 38 -5.09 39.14 -23.95
CA TYR A 38 -6.09 39.37 -24.99
C TYR A 38 -6.12 40.80 -25.43
N ASN A 39 -6.09 41.76 -24.52
CA ASN A 39 -6.09 43.18 -24.80
C ASN A 39 -4.81 43.65 -25.51
N SER A 40 -3.65 43.09 -25.17
CA SER A 40 -2.37 43.43 -25.81
C SER A 40 -2.29 42.95 -27.27
N LEU A 41 -2.93 41.81 -27.57
CA LEU A 41 -2.99 41.27 -28.91
C LEU A 41 -4.13 41.90 -29.75
N GLY A 42 -5.22 42.32 -29.10
CA GLY A 42 -6.42 42.89 -29.72
C GLY A 42 -7.33 41.86 -30.39
N HIS A 43 -6.94 40.57 -30.40
CA HIS A 43 -7.68 39.46 -31.01
C HIS A 43 -7.28 38.15 -30.36
N CYS A 44 -7.92 37.03 -30.71
CA CYS A 44 -7.58 35.72 -30.22
C CYS A 44 -6.19 35.26 -30.73
N ALA A 45 -5.35 34.73 -29.85
CA ALA A 45 -4.05 34.18 -30.26
C ALA A 45 -4.18 32.99 -31.24
N LEU A 46 -5.34 32.36 -31.32
CA LEU A 46 -5.65 31.24 -32.20
C LEU A 46 -6.58 31.65 -33.35
N GLU A 47 -6.65 32.95 -33.71
CA GLU A 47 -7.53 33.44 -34.74
C GLU A 47 -7.35 32.75 -36.10
N SER A 48 -6.10 32.39 -36.45
CA SER A 48 -5.79 31.69 -37.71
C SER A 48 -6.42 30.29 -37.81
N THR A 49 -6.87 29.72 -36.72
CA THR A 49 -7.52 28.39 -36.66
C THR A 49 -9.03 28.48 -36.60
N HIS A 50 -9.62 29.70 -36.49
CA HIS A 50 -11.07 29.88 -36.43
C HIS A 50 -11.73 29.36 -37.71
N GLY A 51 -12.84 28.65 -37.56
CA GLY A 51 -13.59 28.08 -38.69
C GLY A 51 -12.97 26.81 -39.29
N THR A 52 -11.78 26.38 -38.84
CA THR A 52 -11.12 25.15 -39.31
C THR A 52 -11.42 23.97 -38.39
N ASP A 53 -11.01 22.77 -38.81
CA ASP A 53 -11.07 21.58 -37.93
C ASP A 53 -10.05 21.62 -36.78
N MET A 54 -9.09 22.55 -36.83
CA MET A 54 -8.07 22.80 -35.79
C MET A 54 -8.52 23.85 -34.77
N GLN A 55 -9.78 24.28 -34.79
CA GLN A 55 -10.34 25.22 -33.83
C GLN A 55 -10.34 24.64 -32.41
N TYR A 56 -10.07 25.49 -31.41
CA TYR A 56 -9.83 25.07 -30.04
C TYR A 56 -10.96 24.24 -29.39
N ASP A 57 -12.22 24.64 -29.61
CA ASP A 57 -13.41 23.93 -29.13
C ASP A 57 -13.58 22.55 -29.78
N LYS A 58 -13.36 22.44 -31.09
CA LYS A 58 -13.41 21.17 -31.83
C LYS A 58 -12.31 20.21 -31.41
N LEU A 59 -11.09 20.72 -31.18
CA LEU A 59 -9.98 19.92 -30.66
C LEU A 59 -10.30 19.40 -29.24
N LYS A 60 -10.88 20.24 -28.38
CA LYS A 60 -11.32 19.85 -27.04
C LYS A 60 -12.44 18.82 -27.06
N GLU A 61 -13.38 18.93 -28.00
CA GLU A 61 -14.43 17.91 -28.20
C GLU A 61 -13.86 16.61 -28.76
N ALA A 62 -12.89 16.67 -29.65
CA ALA A 62 -12.22 15.50 -30.20
C ALA A 62 -11.38 14.80 -29.12
N GLU A 63 -10.65 15.55 -28.26
CA GLU A 63 -9.95 15.03 -27.10
C GLU A 63 -10.92 14.34 -26.13
N LYS A 64 -12.04 14.96 -25.77
CA LYS A 64 -13.07 14.36 -24.91
C LYS A 64 -13.68 13.09 -25.51
N LYS A 65 -13.96 13.07 -26.82
CA LYS A 65 -14.47 11.87 -27.52
C LYS A 65 -13.42 10.77 -27.56
N ASN A 66 -12.15 11.11 -27.72
CA ASN A 66 -11.06 10.13 -27.74
C ASN A 66 -10.80 9.57 -26.33
N GLU A 67 -10.84 10.43 -25.31
CA GLU A 67 -10.76 10.00 -23.89
C GLU A 67 -11.93 9.08 -23.52
N GLN A 68 -13.16 9.38 -23.97
CA GLN A 68 -14.33 8.51 -23.76
C GLN A 68 -14.23 7.21 -24.56
N LYS A 69 -13.68 7.23 -25.78
CA LYS A 69 -13.45 6.03 -26.58
C LYS A 69 -12.36 5.14 -25.97
N THR A 70 -11.24 5.75 -25.56
CA THR A 70 -10.14 5.05 -24.89
C THR A 70 -10.57 4.49 -23.53
N ALA A 71 -11.40 5.22 -22.78
CA ALA A 71 -12.01 4.73 -21.55
C ALA A 71 -12.97 3.55 -21.82
N ALA A 72 -13.80 3.63 -22.89
CA ALA A 72 -14.74 2.57 -23.25
C ALA A 72 -14.03 1.33 -23.85
N GLU A 73 -12.93 1.52 -24.60
CA GLU A 73 -12.09 0.42 -25.11
C GLU A 73 -11.25 -0.23 -24.02
N ASN A 74 -10.73 0.56 -23.07
CA ASN A 74 -10.04 0.02 -21.88
C ASN A 74 -10.99 -0.78 -20.98
N ILE A 75 -12.28 -0.38 -20.88
CA ILE A 75 -13.30 -1.14 -20.13
C ILE A 75 -13.61 -2.48 -20.83
N LYS A 76 -13.56 -2.55 -22.16
CA LYS A 76 -13.80 -3.78 -22.91
C LYS A 76 -12.62 -4.76 -22.93
N ASN A 77 -11.41 -4.27 -22.71
CA ASN A 77 -10.19 -5.10 -22.65
C ASN A 77 -9.72 -5.39 -21.22
N ASP A 78 -10.44 -4.89 -20.20
CA ASP A 78 -10.16 -5.18 -18.79
C ASP A 78 -10.96 -6.42 -18.37
N ASP A 79 -10.48 -7.64 -18.73
CA ASP A 79 -10.90 -8.90 -18.12
C ASP A 79 -10.52 -8.99 -16.62
N CYS A 80 -10.40 -7.86 -15.93
CA CYS A 80 -10.25 -7.80 -14.50
C CYS A 80 -11.65 -7.78 -13.87
N TYR A 81 -12.14 -8.96 -13.50
CA TYR A 81 -13.33 -9.14 -12.69
C TYR A 81 -13.27 -8.28 -11.44
N THR A 82 -14.06 -7.21 -11.40
CA THR A 82 -14.42 -6.51 -10.17
C THR A 82 -15.79 -7.01 -9.74
N PRO A 83 -15.92 -7.71 -8.59
CA PRO A 83 -17.22 -8.09 -8.07
C PRO A 83 -18.01 -6.80 -7.79
N GLY A 84 -19.02 -6.48 -8.61
CA GLY A 84 -19.87 -5.31 -8.39
C GLY A 84 -19.96 -4.28 -9.50
N ASP A 85 -19.49 -4.58 -10.72
CA ASP A 85 -19.50 -3.63 -11.86
C ASP A 85 -20.89 -3.03 -12.16
N GLU A 86 -21.97 -3.73 -11.87
CA GLU A 86 -23.34 -3.22 -12.03
C GLU A 86 -23.75 -2.20 -10.96
N VAL A 87 -23.17 -2.25 -9.77
CA VAL A 87 -23.53 -1.37 -8.63
C VAL A 87 -22.77 -0.03 -8.70
N PHE A 88 -21.63 0.03 -9.35
CA PHE A 88 -20.75 1.20 -9.38
C PHE A 88 -20.84 2.05 -10.67
N ALA A 89 -21.72 1.72 -11.60
CA ALA A 89 -21.88 2.45 -12.87
C ALA A 89 -22.23 3.94 -12.70
N ASN A 90 -22.71 4.37 -11.53
CA ASN A 90 -23.06 5.76 -11.21
C ASN A 90 -22.05 6.49 -10.32
N PHE A 91 -20.92 5.87 -9.97
CA PHE A 91 -19.87 6.54 -9.21
C PHE A 91 -18.76 7.03 -10.15
N PRO A 92 -18.09 8.17 -9.84
CA PRO A 92 -16.92 8.58 -10.60
C PRO A 92 -15.89 7.46 -10.61
N PRO A 93 -15.18 7.23 -11.73
CA PRO A 93 -14.20 6.15 -11.85
C PRO A 93 -13.20 6.28 -10.71
N MET A 94 -13.17 5.28 -9.81
CA MET A 94 -12.20 5.24 -8.73
C MET A 94 -10.83 4.94 -9.32
N ASP A 95 -9.86 5.83 -9.07
CA ASP A 95 -8.48 5.60 -9.45
C ASP A 95 -7.84 4.56 -8.54
N PHE A 96 -7.86 3.30 -8.97
CA PHE A 96 -7.24 2.19 -8.27
C PHE A 96 -5.71 2.16 -8.36
N LEU A 97 -5.10 3.05 -9.14
CA LEU A 97 -3.65 3.19 -9.30
C LEU A 97 -3.05 4.30 -8.41
N GLY A 98 -3.91 5.10 -7.75
CA GLY A 98 -3.47 6.16 -6.84
C GLY A 98 -2.70 7.28 -7.53
N GLY A 99 -3.10 7.66 -8.75
CA GLY A 99 -2.49 8.72 -9.56
C GLY A 99 -1.33 8.27 -10.45
N VAL A 100 -1.01 6.96 -10.47
CA VAL A 100 0.05 6.40 -11.33
C VAL A 100 -0.53 6.02 -12.71
N ALA A 101 0.18 6.34 -13.79
CA ALA A 101 -0.26 5.97 -15.14
C ALA A 101 -0.24 4.43 -15.31
N PRO A 102 -1.27 3.83 -15.97
CA PRO A 102 -1.36 2.36 -16.09
C PRO A 102 -0.17 1.73 -16.82
N ASP A 103 0.42 2.43 -17.77
CA ASP A 103 1.56 2.05 -18.60
C ASP A 103 2.92 2.43 -17.97
N GLU A 104 2.92 3.10 -16.82
CA GLU A 104 4.15 3.46 -16.12
C GLU A 104 4.91 2.19 -15.69
N ILE A 105 6.18 2.12 -16.06
CA ILE A 105 7.06 0.98 -15.73
C ILE A 105 7.59 1.15 -14.31
N ILE A 106 7.22 0.23 -13.42
CA ILE A 106 7.73 0.21 -12.04
C ILE A 106 9.17 -0.27 -11.99
N GLU A 107 9.44 -1.45 -12.57
CA GLU A 107 10.80 -2.04 -12.71
C GLU A 107 10.74 -3.23 -13.67
N ASP A 108 11.84 -3.48 -14.39
CA ASP A 108 12.06 -4.68 -15.22
C ASP A 108 10.92 -4.98 -16.23
N GLY A 109 10.27 -3.95 -16.78
CA GLY A 109 9.20 -4.09 -17.75
C GLY A 109 7.85 -4.51 -17.15
N VAL A 110 7.69 -4.41 -15.82
CA VAL A 110 6.41 -4.56 -15.13
C VAL A 110 5.71 -3.21 -15.04
N THR A 111 4.51 -3.12 -15.59
CA THR A 111 3.70 -1.90 -15.57
C THR A 111 2.89 -1.76 -14.27
N ALA A 112 2.46 -0.52 -13.97
CA ALA A 112 1.58 -0.24 -12.85
C ALA A 112 0.25 -1.01 -12.93
N LYS A 113 -0.31 -1.18 -14.14
CA LYS A 113 -1.51 -1.98 -14.39
C LYS A 113 -1.30 -3.45 -14.03
N GLU A 114 -0.19 -4.06 -14.45
CA GLU A 114 0.13 -5.46 -14.15
C GLU A 114 0.36 -5.67 -12.64
N ALA A 115 1.10 -4.76 -12.01
CA ALA A 115 1.31 -4.79 -10.56
C ALA A 115 -0.01 -4.65 -9.79
N ARG A 116 -0.91 -3.74 -10.21
CA ARG A 116 -2.25 -3.58 -9.62
C ARG A 116 -3.05 -4.88 -9.72
N ASN A 117 -3.06 -5.52 -10.90
CA ASN A 117 -3.80 -6.76 -11.14
C ASN A 117 -3.30 -7.91 -10.26
N PHE A 118 -2.02 -7.96 -9.94
CA PHE A 118 -1.43 -8.91 -9.01
C PHE A 118 -1.70 -8.55 -7.54
N VAL A 119 -1.55 -7.29 -7.16
CA VAL A 119 -1.75 -6.80 -5.77
C VAL A 119 -3.19 -6.92 -5.32
N ILE A 120 -4.16 -6.68 -6.19
CA ILE A 120 -5.63 -6.77 -6.03
C ILE A 120 -6.16 -5.86 -4.89
N SER A 121 -5.58 -5.94 -3.69
CA SER A 121 -6.08 -5.28 -2.47
C SER A 121 -5.16 -4.15 -2.01
N ASN A 122 -5.76 -2.99 -1.70
CA ASN A 122 -5.08 -1.78 -1.23
C ASN A 122 -4.10 -1.19 -2.27
N THR A 123 -4.46 -1.29 -3.55
CA THR A 123 -3.64 -0.88 -4.69
C THR A 123 -3.33 0.61 -4.68
N VAL A 124 -4.31 1.46 -4.32
CA VAL A 124 -4.16 2.92 -4.16
C VAL A 124 -2.98 3.30 -3.25
N ARG A 125 -2.67 2.47 -2.24
CA ARG A 125 -1.51 2.67 -1.37
C ARG A 125 -0.23 2.11 -1.96
N TYR A 126 -0.30 0.87 -2.51
CA TYR A 126 0.92 0.14 -2.88
C TYR A 126 1.50 0.59 -4.22
N ILE A 127 0.66 0.89 -5.23
CA ILE A 127 1.16 1.23 -6.56
C ILE A 127 1.98 2.53 -6.54
N PRO A 128 1.53 3.66 -5.94
CA PRO A 128 2.37 4.85 -5.82
C PRO A 128 3.66 4.61 -5.01
N LYS A 129 3.59 3.78 -3.95
CA LYS A 129 4.79 3.41 -3.19
C LYS A 129 5.80 2.62 -4.02
N PHE A 130 5.32 1.73 -4.87
CA PHE A 130 6.20 0.93 -5.72
C PHE A 130 6.95 1.76 -6.76
N THR A 131 6.34 2.86 -7.25
CA THR A 131 7.02 3.80 -8.15
C THR A 131 8.01 4.69 -7.39
N GLN A 132 7.70 5.06 -6.14
CA GLN A 132 8.56 5.89 -5.29
C GLN A 132 9.77 5.13 -4.72
N ILE A 133 9.59 3.86 -4.35
CA ILE A 133 10.67 3.01 -3.84
C ILE A 133 11.61 2.66 -5.00
N SER A 134 12.80 3.23 -4.98
CA SER A 134 13.89 2.93 -5.92
C SER A 134 14.86 1.90 -5.34
N LYS A 135 15.91 1.56 -6.12
CA LYS A 135 16.99 0.72 -5.62
C LYS A 135 17.79 1.39 -4.49
N ASP A 136 17.80 2.71 -4.48
CA ASP A 136 18.54 3.53 -3.50
C ASP A 136 17.69 3.87 -2.27
N GLU A 137 16.36 4.07 -2.46
CA GLU A 137 15.41 4.36 -1.37
C GLU A 137 14.56 3.12 -1.07
N LYS A 138 15.05 2.26 -0.15
CA LYS A 138 14.41 0.97 0.17
C LYS A 138 13.44 1.04 1.35
N THR A 139 13.32 2.17 2.01
CA THR A 139 12.58 2.29 3.26
C THR A 139 11.23 2.98 3.07
N SER A 140 10.21 2.38 3.68
CA SER A 140 8.86 2.92 3.73
C SER A 140 8.16 2.37 4.95
N TRP A 141 7.46 3.22 5.73
CA TRP A 141 6.80 2.76 6.94
C TRP A 141 5.51 1.96 6.64
N ASN A 142 5.42 0.75 7.24
CA ASN A 142 4.28 -0.13 7.13
C ASN A 142 3.77 -0.55 8.53
N PHE A 143 2.66 0.06 8.99
CA PHE A 143 2.07 -0.24 10.30
C PHE A 143 1.61 -1.69 10.45
N MET A 144 1.04 -2.30 9.40
CA MET A 144 0.59 -3.69 9.46
C MET A 144 1.78 -4.65 9.63
N ALA A 145 2.87 -4.39 8.94
CA ALA A 145 4.10 -5.17 9.08
C ALA A 145 4.79 -4.93 10.44
N PHE A 146 4.59 -3.75 11.06
CA PHE A 146 5.08 -3.49 12.41
C PHE A 146 4.34 -4.30 13.48
N PHE A 147 3.00 -4.23 13.47
CA PHE A 147 2.19 -4.88 14.50
C PHE A 147 2.09 -6.40 14.29
N PHE A 148 2.02 -6.84 13.04
CA PHE A 148 1.79 -8.23 12.65
C PHE A 148 2.80 -8.68 11.56
N PRO A 149 4.12 -8.72 11.87
CA PRO A 149 5.14 -8.95 10.85
C PRO A 149 4.98 -10.30 10.14
N THR A 150 4.84 -11.37 10.88
CA THR A 150 4.70 -12.73 10.36
C THR A 150 3.38 -12.91 9.60
N GLU A 151 2.27 -12.50 10.21
CA GLU A 151 0.93 -12.61 9.66
C GLU A 151 0.79 -11.81 8.36
N TRP A 152 1.35 -10.60 8.33
CA TRP A 152 1.34 -9.75 7.15
C TRP A 152 2.13 -10.38 6.00
N LEU A 153 3.32 -10.92 6.27
CA LEU A 153 4.15 -11.60 5.26
C LEU A 153 3.43 -12.81 4.68
N PHE A 154 2.82 -13.67 5.52
CA PHE A 154 2.05 -14.83 5.06
C PHE A 154 0.80 -14.41 4.31
N SER A 155 0.08 -13.39 4.75
CA SER A 155 -1.13 -12.89 4.07
C SER A 155 -0.83 -12.38 2.67
N ARG A 156 0.36 -11.81 2.44
CA ARG A 156 0.87 -11.36 1.14
C ARG A 156 1.59 -12.46 0.34
N LYS A 157 1.49 -13.71 0.78
CA LYS A 157 2.08 -14.91 0.14
C LYS A 157 3.60 -14.88 0.02
N MET A 158 4.27 -14.08 0.84
CA MET A 158 5.73 -13.98 0.95
C MET A 158 6.27 -15.05 1.91
N TYR A 159 6.01 -16.32 1.60
CA TYR A 159 6.22 -17.44 2.53
C TYR A 159 7.65 -17.55 3.05
N ASN A 160 8.65 -17.35 2.21
CA ASN A 160 10.06 -17.45 2.65
C ASN A 160 10.40 -16.43 3.74
N HIS A 161 10.00 -15.16 3.57
CA HIS A 161 10.16 -14.14 4.58
C HIS A 161 9.29 -14.44 5.82
N GLY A 162 8.04 -14.88 5.61
CA GLY A 162 7.11 -15.25 6.66
C GLY A 162 7.66 -16.35 7.56
N PHE A 163 8.24 -17.40 7.02
CA PHE A 163 8.85 -18.48 7.79
C PHE A 163 10.07 -18.01 8.60
N VAL A 164 10.96 -17.24 7.97
CA VAL A 164 12.13 -16.70 8.71
C VAL A 164 11.69 -15.82 9.87
N PHE A 165 10.77 -14.89 9.64
CA PHE A 165 10.23 -14.03 10.69
C PHE A 165 9.48 -14.84 11.76
N GLY A 166 8.67 -15.81 11.35
CA GLY A 166 7.93 -16.69 12.26
C GLY A 166 8.83 -17.45 13.22
N ILE A 167 9.95 -18.01 12.73
CA ILE A 167 10.91 -18.72 13.57
C ILE A 167 11.54 -17.77 14.60
N PHE A 168 12.01 -16.60 14.21
CA PHE A 168 12.63 -15.66 15.14
C PHE A 168 11.63 -15.05 16.13
N MET A 169 10.39 -14.78 15.71
CA MET A 169 9.32 -14.35 16.61
C MET A 169 8.98 -15.45 17.61
N LEU A 170 8.89 -16.71 17.18
CA LEU A 170 8.67 -17.85 18.07
C LEU A 170 9.80 -18.00 19.11
N ILE A 171 11.07 -17.84 18.69
CA ILE A 171 12.20 -17.83 19.62
C ILE A 171 12.05 -16.70 20.65
N SER A 172 11.69 -15.51 20.22
CA SER A 172 11.42 -14.36 21.10
C SER A 172 10.34 -14.66 22.12
N ASP A 173 9.23 -15.27 21.70
CA ASP A 173 8.11 -15.63 22.57
C ASP A 173 8.50 -16.73 23.56
N LEU A 174 9.28 -17.76 23.12
CA LEU A 174 9.80 -18.80 24.00
C LEU A 174 10.74 -18.26 25.08
N LEU A 175 11.53 -17.22 24.78
CA LEU A 175 12.38 -16.54 25.77
C LEU A 175 11.56 -15.78 26.82
N ALA A 176 10.37 -15.30 26.48
CA ALA A 176 9.48 -14.58 27.39
C ALA A 176 8.64 -15.50 28.29
N LEU A 177 8.40 -16.75 27.87
CA LEU A 177 7.54 -17.69 28.60
C LEU A 177 8.00 -18.00 30.07
N PRO A 178 9.30 -18.20 30.38
CA PRO A 178 9.73 -18.43 31.76
C PRO A 178 9.33 -17.29 32.70
N PHE A 179 9.39 -16.04 32.23
CA PHE A 179 8.94 -14.89 33.00
C PHE A 179 7.43 -14.94 33.25
N GLN A 180 6.64 -15.18 32.21
CA GLN A 180 5.19 -15.29 32.33
C GLN A 180 4.79 -16.37 33.34
N GLN A 181 5.40 -17.54 33.29
CA GLN A 181 5.13 -18.63 34.21
C GLN A 181 5.54 -18.29 35.66
N THR A 182 6.69 -17.63 35.81
CA THR A 182 7.15 -17.22 37.16
C THR A 182 6.16 -16.24 37.79
N ILE A 183 5.71 -15.23 37.06
CA ILE A 183 4.71 -14.24 37.51
C ILE A 183 3.40 -14.91 37.90
N LEU A 184 2.91 -15.87 37.09
CA LEU A 184 1.69 -16.61 37.42
C LEU A 184 1.84 -17.45 38.69
N ASN A 185 3.00 -18.09 38.87
CA ASN A 185 3.28 -18.90 40.06
C ASN A 185 3.44 -18.06 41.36
N LEU A 186 3.84 -16.79 41.24
CA LEU A 186 3.96 -15.84 42.35
C LEU A 186 2.65 -15.19 42.78
N GLY A 187 1.53 -15.53 42.13
CA GLY A 187 0.20 -15.05 42.55
C GLY A 187 -0.19 -13.72 41.91
N TYR A 188 0.26 -13.44 40.68
CA TYR A 188 -0.12 -12.25 39.96
C TYR A 188 -1.66 -12.03 39.87
N TYR A 189 -2.44 -13.10 39.86
CA TYR A 189 -3.91 -13.03 39.87
C TYR A 189 -4.52 -12.48 41.16
N ASP A 190 -3.75 -12.42 42.26
CA ASP A 190 -4.20 -11.86 43.51
C ASP A 190 -4.09 -10.33 43.57
N ILE A 191 -3.43 -9.71 42.58
CA ILE A 191 -3.28 -8.27 42.46
C ILE A 191 -4.63 -7.64 42.10
N LYS A 192 -5.12 -6.75 42.97
CA LYS A 192 -6.43 -6.12 42.82
C LYS A 192 -6.41 -4.81 42.03
N SER A 193 -5.23 -4.19 41.92
CA SER A 193 -5.05 -2.91 41.25
C SER A 193 -3.78 -2.87 40.40
N TYR A 194 -3.85 -2.28 39.20
CA TYR A 194 -2.67 -2.05 38.34
C TYR A 194 -1.57 -1.21 39.04
N ALA A 195 -1.92 -0.39 40.04
CA ALA A 195 -0.97 0.40 40.81
C ALA A 195 -0.06 -0.47 41.70
N GLU A 196 -0.47 -1.68 42.05
CA GLU A 196 0.28 -2.62 42.86
C GLU A 196 1.34 -3.43 42.09
N ILE A 197 1.26 -3.45 40.76
CA ILE A 197 2.16 -4.24 39.90
C ILE A 197 3.63 -3.86 40.07
N PRO A 198 4.03 -2.56 40.08
CA PRO A 198 5.44 -2.19 40.28
C PRO A 198 6.00 -2.69 41.57
N ASP A 199 5.27 -2.53 42.69
CA ASP A 199 5.69 -2.94 44.00
C ASP A 199 5.80 -4.47 44.10
N PHE A 200 4.82 -5.19 43.57
CA PHE A 200 4.84 -6.65 43.46
C PHE A 200 6.07 -7.16 42.69
N LEU A 201 6.43 -6.55 41.57
CA LEU A 201 7.59 -6.94 40.78
C LEU A 201 8.90 -6.66 41.55
N VAL A 202 9.02 -5.49 42.18
CA VAL A 202 10.20 -5.10 42.94
C VAL A 202 10.41 -6.05 44.13
N GLU A 203 9.36 -6.34 44.88
CA GLU A 203 9.38 -7.29 46.02
C GLU A 203 9.73 -8.70 45.54
N SER A 204 9.08 -9.21 44.49
CA SER A 204 9.36 -10.54 43.93
C SER A 204 10.81 -10.71 43.43
N ILE A 205 11.44 -9.63 42.94
CA ILE A 205 12.87 -9.65 42.57
C ILE A 205 13.75 -9.64 43.82
N ALA A 206 13.41 -8.81 44.82
CA ALA A 206 14.18 -8.66 46.04
C ALA A 206 14.20 -9.97 46.85
N ASP A 207 13.08 -10.65 46.90
CA ASP A 207 12.93 -11.93 47.61
C ASP A 207 13.47 -13.15 46.84
N GLY A 208 14.01 -12.93 45.63
CA GLY A 208 14.57 -13.98 44.77
C GLY A 208 13.52 -14.85 44.10
N GLY A 209 12.24 -14.50 44.16
CA GLY A 209 11.14 -15.17 43.42
C GLY A 209 11.27 -15.07 41.90
N ILE A 210 11.88 -13.99 41.42
CA ILE A 210 12.22 -13.79 40.03
C ILE A 210 13.74 -13.82 39.86
N HIS A 211 14.25 -14.85 39.20
CA HIS A 211 15.69 -14.98 38.95
C HIS A 211 16.15 -14.01 37.82
N TYR A 212 17.33 -13.42 37.99
CA TYR A 212 17.91 -12.51 36.97
C TYR A 212 18.03 -13.16 35.58
N GLY A 213 18.27 -14.47 35.50
CA GLY A 213 18.29 -15.19 34.21
C GLY A 213 16.97 -15.10 33.43
N VAL A 214 15.85 -15.13 34.17
CA VAL A 214 14.49 -14.98 33.58
C VAL A 214 14.29 -13.55 33.04
N LEU A 215 14.76 -12.54 33.76
CA LEU A 215 14.71 -11.16 33.34
C LEU A 215 15.58 -10.89 32.07
N ILE A 216 16.77 -11.49 32.04
CA ILE A 216 17.69 -11.43 30.92
C ILE A 216 17.03 -12.08 29.68
N ALA A 217 16.43 -13.26 29.83
CA ALA A 217 15.73 -13.94 28.74
C ALA A 217 14.55 -13.11 28.21
N LEU A 218 13.73 -12.53 29.08
CA LEU A 218 12.65 -11.62 28.72
C LEU A 218 13.16 -10.41 27.92
N PHE A 219 14.23 -9.77 28.43
CA PHE A 219 14.82 -8.61 27.77
C PHE A 219 15.36 -8.95 26.38
N LEU A 220 16.09 -10.05 26.24
CA LEU A 220 16.59 -10.53 24.94
C LEU A 220 15.44 -10.83 23.98
N GLY A 221 14.40 -11.52 24.44
CA GLY A 221 13.20 -11.76 23.65
C GLY A 221 12.53 -10.45 23.17
N ALA A 222 12.35 -9.49 24.08
CA ALA A 222 11.78 -8.19 23.75
C ALA A 222 12.61 -7.42 22.69
N VAL A 223 13.94 -7.43 22.83
CA VAL A 223 14.85 -6.79 21.86
C VAL A 223 14.75 -7.47 20.48
N ILE A 224 14.75 -8.80 20.42
CA ILE A 224 14.59 -9.54 19.17
C ILE A 224 13.25 -9.20 18.52
N SER A 225 12.15 -9.32 19.27
CA SER A 225 10.80 -9.02 18.74
C SER A 225 10.69 -7.60 18.22
N PHE A 226 11.14 -6.62 18.99
CA PHE A 226 11.07 -5.21 18.60
C PHE A 226 11.93 -4.93 17.37
N THR A 227 13.14 -5.47 17.29
CA THR A 227 14.00 -5.32 16.10
C THR A 227 13.36 -5.91 14.86
N LEU A 228 12.79 -7.10 14.93
CA LEU A 228 12.09 -7.72 13.81
C LEU A 228 10.88 -6.88 13.34
N ARG A 229 10.12 -6.33 14.27
CA ARG A 229 8.99 -5.43 13.97
C ARG A 229 9.46 -4.17 13.25
N LEU A 230 10.56 -3.55 13.68
CA LEU A 230 11.15 -2.39 13.00
C LEU A 230 11.65 -2.77 11.59
N VAL A 231 12.37 -3.87 11.45
CA VAL A 231 12.86 -4.35 10.15
C VAL A 231 11.70 -4.60 9.19
N ALA A 232 10.62 -5.28 9.63
CA ALA A 232 9.44 -5.51 8.83
C ALA A 232 8.72 -4.19 8.48
N ALA A 233 8.64 -3.24 9.42
CA ALA A 233 8.00 -1.94 9.20
C ALA A 233 8.71 -1.11 8.12
N PHE A 234 10.03 -1.08 8.13
CA PHE A 234 10.82 -0.27 7.21
C PHE A 234 11.08 -0.95 5.86
N LEU A 235 11.29 -2.27 5.84
CA LEU A 235 11.66 -3.00 4.62
C LEU A 235 10.50 -3.80 4.02
N GLY A 236 9.38 -3.95 4.71
CA GLY A 236 8.26 -4.78 4.27
C GLY A 236 7.71 -4.36 2.92
N ASP A 237 7.47 -3.07 2.69
CA ASP A 237 6.95 -2.57 1.42
C ASP A 237 7.96 -2.78 0.26
N TYR A 238 9.27 -2.67 0.53
CA TYR A 238 10.33 -2.97 -0.45
C TYR A 238 10.34 -4.46 -0.81
N TRP A 239 10.32 -5.35 0.18
CA TRP A 239 10.25 -6.80 -0.09
C TRP A 239 8.97 -7.19 -0.83
N TYR A 240 7.85 -6.56 -0.48
CA TYR A 240 6.59 -6.80 -1.18
C TYR A 240 6.64 -6.33 -2.63
N ARG A 241 7.22 -5.16 -2.91
CA ARG A 241 7.47 -4.67 -4.27
C ARG A 241 8.29 -5.69 -5.07
N GLN A 242 9.42 -6.16 -4.52
CA GLN A 242 10.28 -7.14 -5.20
C GLN A 242 9.56 -8.47 -5.44
N HIS A 243 8.76 -8.92 -4.47
CA HIS A 243 7.92 -10.11 -4.62
C HIS A 243 6.93 -9.96 -5.77
N VAL A 244 6.22 -8.82 -5.84
CA VAL A 244 5.26 -8.52 -6.92
C VAL A 244 5.95 -8.52 -8.28
N ILE A 245 7.07 -7.80 -8.42
CA ILE A 245 7.82 -7.70 -9.68
C ILE A 245 8.27 -9.09 -10.14
N THR A 246 8.88 -9.86 -9.23
CA THR A 246 9.38 -11.20 -9.56
C THR A 246 8.24 -12.13 -9.98
N LYS A 247 7.12 -12.12 -9.26
CA LYS A 247 5.97 -12.96 -9.56
C LYS A 247 5.25 -12.57 -10.84
N VAL A 248 5.06 -11.27 -11.09
CA VAL A 248 4.48 -10.79 -12.35
C VAL A 248 5.32 -11.21 -13.54
N LYS A 249 6.65 -11.08 -13.45
CA LYS A 249 7.58 -11.53 -14.51
C LYS A 249 7.48 -13.04 -14.74
N ASP A 250 7.50 -13.82 -13.68
CA ASP A 250 7.41 -15.29 -13.76
C ASP A 250 6.10 -15.72 -14.42
N ILE A 251 4.97 -15.13 -14.03
CA ILE A 251 3.66 -15.41 -14.63
C ILE A 251 3.62 -15.00 -16.11
N LYS A 252 4.17 -13.82 -16.47
CA LYS A 252 4.22 -13.38 -17.88
C LYS A 252 5.03 -14.30 -18.77
N LEU A 253 6.07 -14.96 -18.23
CA LEU A 253 6.94 -15.86 -19.00
C LEU A 253 6.42 -17.29 -19.08
N ASN A 254 5.73 -17.77 -18.05
CA ASN A 254 5.46 -19.20 -17.87
C ASN A 254 3.97 -19.57 -17.80
N SER A 255 3.05 -18.57 -17.80
CA SER A 255 1.61 -18.85 -17.64
C SER A 255 0.88 -18.91 -18.97
N ASP A 256 0.02 -19.92 -19.13
CA ASP A 256 -0.94 -20.02 -20.22
C ASP A 256 -2.18 -19.12 -20.00
N ASN A 257 -2.48 -18.76 -18.72
CA ASN A 257 -3.60 -17.88 -18.37
C ASN A 257 -3.17 -16.88 -17.30
N ILE A 258 -2.62 -15.75 -17.73
CA ILE A 258 -2.07 -14.70 -16.88
C ILE A 258 -3.10 -14.14 -15.87
N ALA A 259 -4.36 -13.93 -16.31
CA ALA A 259 -5.41 -13.37 -15.47
C ALA A 259 -5.77 -14.28 -14.29
N ASP A 260 -5.90 -15.57 -14.51
CA ASP A 260 -6.19 -16.55 -13.46
C ASP A 260 -5.01 -16.70 -12.49
N ASP A 261 -3.79 -16.73 -13.01
CA ASP A 261 -2.59 -16.84 -12.17
C ASP A 261 -2.36 -15.59 -11.33
N PHE A 262 -2.68 -14.39 -11.83
CA PHE A 262 -2.67 -13.18 -11.01
C PHE A 262 -3.65 -13.29 -9.84
N LYS A 263 -4.88 -13.76 -10.05
CA LYS A 263 -5.87 -13.98 -8.99
C LYS A 263 -5.41 -15.06 -7.99
N LYS A 264 -4.86 -16.15 -8.46
CA LYS A 264 -4.45 -17.30 -7.65
C LYS A 264 -3.19 -17.01 -6.82
N GLN A 265 -2.18 -16.39 -7.41
CA GLN A 265 -0.89 -16.12 -6.77
C GLN A 265 -0.80 -14.75 -6.12
N GLY A 266 -1.60 -13.78 -6.55
CA GLY A 266 -1.65 -12.42 -6.01
C GLY A 266 -2.64 -12.24 -4.86
N GLY A 267 -2.93 -10.97 -4.55
CA GLY A 267 -3.90 -10.56 -3.55
C GLY A 267 -3.49 -10.81 -2.10
N VAL A 268 -4.49 -10.84 -1.22
CA VAL A 268 -4.34 -11.03 0.22
C VAL A 268 -5.13 -12.26 0.66
N ASN A 269 -4.51 -13.14 1.42
CA ASN A 269 -5.17 -14.26 2.06
C ASN A 269 -5.46 -13.95 3.54
N LEU A 270 -6.66 -13.39 3.83
CA LEU A 270 -7.08 -13.07 5.19
C LEU A 270 -7.28 -14.31 6.06
N PHE A 271 -7.67 -15.43 5.46
CA PHE A 271 -7.82 -16.68 6.21
C PHE A 271 -6.46 -17.17 6.72
N LEU A 272 -5.43 -17.10 5.89
CA LEU A 272 -4.07 -17.44 6.29
C LEU A 272 -3.53 -16.47 7.35
N PHE A 273 -3.84 -15.17 7.25
CA PHE A 273 -3.51 -14.19 8.28
C PHE A 273 -4.04 -14.62 9.66
N LEU A 274 -5.33 -15.01 9.73
CA LEU A 274 -5.96 -15.43 10.98
C LEU A 274 -5.38 -16.74 11.51
N ILE A 275 -5.10 -17.71 10.63
CA ILE A 275 -4.46 -18.98 11.04
C ILE A 275 -3.09 -18.70 11.65
N VAL A 276 -2.25 -17.91 10.97
CA VAL A 276 -0.90 -17.59 11.44
C VAL A 276 -0.96 -16.84 12.76
N LEU A 277 -1.90 -15.89 12.91
CA LEU A 277 -2.14 -15.16 14.15
C LEU A 277 -2.44 -16.13 15.32
N LEU A 278 -3.34 -17.09 15.11
CA LEU A 278 -3.66 -18.09 16.13
C LEU A 278 -2.45 -19.01 16.43
N VAL A 279 -1.74 -19.45 15.41
CA VAL A 279 -0.55 -20.27 15.57
C VAL A 279 0.51 -19.52 16.40
N MET A 280 0.83 -18.29 16.04
CA MET A 280 1.83 -17.49 16.77
C MET A 280 1.40 -17.20 18.20
N GLN A 281 0.11 -17.05 18.47
CA GLN A 281 -0.43 -16.82 19.82
C GLN A 281 -0.35 -18.04 20.72
N TYR A 282 -0.61 -19.25 20.21
CA TYR A 282 -0.77 -20.45 21.04
C TYR A 282 0.41 -21.41 20.97
N LEU A 283 1.14 -21.47 19.86
CA LEU A 283 2.25 -22.40 19.64
C LEU A 283 3.35 -22.30 20.72
N PRO A 284 3.79 -21.11 21.16
CA PRO A 284 4.80 -20.99 22.23
C PRO A 284 4.37 -21.70 23.52
N SER A 285 3.13 -21.49 23.94
CA SER A 285 2.57 -22.11 25.15
C SER A 285 2.44 -23.63 25.04
N ILE A 286 2.06 -24.12 23.86
CA ILE A 286 1.98 -25.57 23.57
C ILE A 286 3.37 -26.19 23.64
N ILE A 287 4.36 -25.60 22.98
CA ILE A 287 5.76 -26.09 23.01
C ILE A 287 6.28 -26.11 24.45
N PHE A 288 6.04 -25.04 25.22
CA PHE A 288 6.47 -24.95 26.59
C PHE A 288 5.85 -26.05 27.47
N MET A 289 4.57 -26.35 27.28
CA MET A 289 3.89 -27.43 28.00
C MET A 289 4.55 -28.81 27.75
N PHE A 290 4.95 -29.07 26.48
CA PHE A 290 5.63 -30.31 26.11
C PHE A 290 7.08 -30.41 26.66
N ILE A 291 7.77 -29.29 26.81
CA ILE A 291 9.15 -29.27 27.33
C ILE A 291 9.15 -29.51 28.85
N ARG A 292 8.11 -29.08 29.55
CA ARG A 292 8.01 -29.12 31.02
C ARG A 292 7.34 -30.41 31.57
N GLY A 293 6.53 -31.11 30.75
CA GLY A 293 5.86 -32.37 31.11
C GLY A 293 6.75 -33.58 30.88
#